data_387036f6ed90eb1da0449e4263faa690
#
_entry.id   387036f6ed90eb1da0449e4263faa690
#
_cell.length_a   1.000
_cell.length_b   1.000
_cell.length_c   1.000
_cell.angle_alpha   90.00
_cell.angle_beta   90.00
_cell.angle_gamma   90.00
#
_symmetry.space_group_name_H-M   'P 1'
#
loop_
_entity.id
_entity.type
_entity.pdbx_description
1 polymer ?
#
loop_
_entity_poly.entity_id
_entity_poly.type
_entity_poly.pdbx_seq_one_letter_code
_entity_poly.pdbx_strand_id
1 'polypeptide(L)'
;MAEKEKLADDLMQNVTKKINENAEKSKGWGKALKLVFTDIDTTYWMKLSMDGNVETVEKGSSTELQTKEAVATLEMTTDTFAGLLNGSVSPVGAFLKGAIKIKGSIDALMKLASAFGMG
;
A
#
# COMPACT_ATOMS: atom_id res chain seq x y z
N MET A 1 -5.11 15.01 -13.26
CA MET A 1 -3.86 14.88 -12.50
C MET A 1 -4.07 15.21 -11.07
N ALA A 2 -4.47 16.43 -10.70
CA ALA A 2 -4.75 16.77 -9.30
C ALA A 2 -5.85 15.90 -8.69
N GLU A 3 -6.84 15.50 -9.48
CA GLU A 3 -7.93 14.66 -9.01
C GLU A 3 -7.46 13.26 -8.61
N LYS A 4 -6.57 12.66 -9.39
CA LYS A 4 -6.04 11.33 -9.08
C LYS A 4 -5.05 11.39 -7.92
N GLU A 5 -4.29 12.46 -7.81
CA GLU A 5 -3.41 12.66 -6.67
C GLU A 5 -4.22 12.80 -5.38
N LYS A 6 -5.31 13.56 -5.41
CA LYS A 6 -6.20 13.68 -4.28
C LYS A 6 -6.83 12.34 -3.94
N LEU A 7 -7.26 11.57 -4.95
CA LEU A 7 -7.80 10.25 -4.74
C LEU A 7 -6.77 9.35 -4.06
N ALA A 8 -5.51 9.38 -4.51
CA ALA A 8 -4.45 8.59 -3.88
C ALA A 8 -4.26 8.98 -2.42
N ASP A 9 -4.23 10.27 -2.12
CA ASP A 9 -4.11 10.74 -0.73
C ASP A 9 -5.27 10.24 0.14
N ASP A 10 -6.50 10.32 -0.38
CA ASP A 10 -7.69 9.85 0.34
C ASP A 10 -7.63 8.34 0.56
N LEU A 11 -7.19 7.58 -0.45
CA LEU A 11 -7.05 6.13 -0.34
C LEU A 11 -5.99 5.77 0.69
N MET A 12 -4.87 6.49 0.73
CA MET A 12 -3.83 6.24 1.72
C MET A 12 -4.29 6.56 3.13
N GLN A 13 -5.09 7.59 3.32
CA GLN A 13 -5.70 7.88 4.62
C GLN A 13 -6.62 6.76 5.05
N ASN A 14 -7.41 6.23 4.12
CA ASN A 14 -8.31 5.11 4.38
C ASN A 14 -7.54 3.86 4.77
N VAL A 15 -6.45 3.55 4.06
CA VAL A 15 -5.58 2.41 4.36
C VAL A 15 -4.97 2.56 5.75
N THR A 16 -4.46 3.75 6.06
CA THR A 16 -3.86 4.03 7.36
C THR A 16 -4.88 3.78 8.48
N LYS A 17 -6.09 4.27 8.29
CA LYS A 17 -7.17 4.08 9.27
C LYS A 17 -7.50 2.59 9.43
N LYS A 18 -7.62 1.86 8.34
CA LYS A 18 -7.94 0.42 8.38
C LYS A 18 -6.84 -0.37 9.08
N ILE A 19 -5.58 -0.07 8.80
CA ILE A 19 -4.47 -0.73 9.47
C ILE A 19 -4.52 -0.47 10.97
N ASN A 20 -4.72 0.78 11.36
CA ASN A 20 -4.79 1.15 12.78
C ASN A 20 -5.97 0.49 13.49
N GLU A 21 -7.12 0.39 12.83
CA GLU A 21 -8.29 -0.29 13.37
C GLU A 21 -8.07 -1.80 13.53
N ASN A 22 -7.20 -2.37 12.71
CA ASN A 22 -6.88 -3.80 12.72
C ASN A 22 -5.44 -4.05 13.16
N ALA A 23 -4.92 -3.22 14.06
CA ALA A 23 -3.52 -3.26 14.47
C ALA A 23 -3.07 -4.63 14.96
N GLU A 24 -3.97 -5.41 15.53
CA GLU A 24 -3.64 -6.78 15.98
C GLU A 24 -3.20 -7.67 14.82
N LYS A 25 -3.75 -7.46 13.62
CA LYS A 25 -3.40 -8.28 12.44
C LYS A 25 -2.00 -7.99 11.94
N SER A 26 -1.49 -6.79 12.16
CA SER A 26 -0.14 -6.41 11.76
C SER A 26 0.83 -6.29 12.92
N LYS A 27 0.41 -6.68 14.11
CA LYS A 27 1.25 -6.63 15.31
C LYS A 27 2.52 -7.46 15.12
N GLY A 28 3.65 -6.89 15.50
CA GLY A 28 4.94 -7.54 15.37
C GLY A 28 5.59 -7.36 14.01
N TRP A 29 4.93 -6.71 13.06
CA TRP A 29 5.45 -6.56 11.72
C TRP A 29 6.65 -5.60 11.67
N GLY A 30 6.49 -4.39 12.21
CA GLY A 30 7.59 -3.44 12.41
C GLY A 30 8.42 -3.09 11.19
N LYS A 31 7.84 -3.14 9.99
CA LYS A 31 8.56 -2.98 8.74
C LYS A 31 7.91 -1.92 7.86
N ALA A 32 8.53 -1.62 6.73
CA ALA A 32 8.02 -0.63 5.80
C ALA A 32 7.68 -1.25 4.46
N LEU A 33 6.76 -0.62 3.75
CA LEU A 33 6.42 -0.98 2.37
C LEU A 33 6.26 0.28 1.54
N LYS A 34 6.35 0.10 0.22
CA LYS A 34 6.13 1.18 -0.74
C LYS A 34 4.91 0.88 -1.58
N LEU A 35 4.11 1.90 -1.84
CA LEU A 35 3.00 1.85 -2.78
C LEU A 35 3.30 2.85 -3.89
N VAL A 36 3.47 2.35 -5.11
CA VAL A 36 3.80 3.18 -6.27
C VAL A 36 2.56 3.29 -7.15
N PHE A 37 2.08 4.51 -7.31
CA PHE A 37 0.96 4.80 -8.21
C PHE A 37 1.52 5.25 -9.53
N THR A 38 1.52 4.34 -10.52
CA THR A 38 2.20 4.54 -11.80
C THR A 38 1.55 5.59 -12.69
N ASP A 39 0.26 5.84 -12.50
CA ASP A 39 -0.48 6.82 -13.30
C ASP A 39 -0.25 8.27 -12.88
N ILE A 40 0.30 8.48 -11.68
CA ILE A 40 0.58 9.84 -11.16
C ILE A 40 2.03 10.01 -10.73
N ASP A 41 2.88 9.02 -10.99
CA ASP A 41 4.31 9.03 -10.62
C ASP A 41 4.52 9.42 -9.16
N THR A 42 3.73 8.84 -8.27
CA THR A 42 3.79 9.13 -6.83
C THR A 42 3.98 7.85 -6.07
N THR A 43 4.87 7.89 -5.09
CA THR A 43 5.16 6.77 -4.19
C THR A 43 4.83 7.18 -2.76
N TYR A 44 4.23 6.26 -2.02
CA TYR A 44 4.02 6.40 -0.59
C TYR A 44 4.87 5.34 0.11
N TRP A 45 5.70 5.77 1.05
CA TRP A 45 6.47 4.88 1.90
C TRP A 45 5.78 4.85 3.25
N MET A 46 5.38 3.66 3.68
CA MET A 46 4.62 3.49 4.92
C MET A 46 5.40 2.57 5.84
N LYS A 47 5.64 3.02 7.06
CA LYS A 47 6.28 2.20 8.09
C LYS A 47 5.29 1.90 9.20
N LEU A 48 5.22 0.64 9.58
CA LEU A 48 4.42 0.19 10.71
C LEU A 48 5.30 -0.01 11.94
N SER A 49 4.75 0.30 13.10
CA SER A 49 5.43 0.03 14.37
C SER A 49 5.21 -1.41 14.79
N MET A 50 5.91 -1.84 15.83
CA MET A 50 5.78 -3.21 16.34
C MET A 50 4.40 -3.50 16.90
N ASP A 51 3.64 -2.48 17.30
CA ASP A 51 2.28 -2.69 17.79
C ASP A 51 1.24 -2.79 16.67
N GLY A 52 1.67 -2.68 15.41
CA GLY A 52 0.80 -2.84 14.25
C GLY A 52 0.17 -1.57 13.73
N ASN A 53 0.42 -0.44 14.36
CA ASN A 53 -0.09 0.84 13.89
C ASN A 53 0.84 1.45 12.84
N VAL A 54 0.30 2.31 12.00
CA VAL A 54 1.11 3.07 11.05
C VAL A 54 1.88 4.13 11.82
N GLU A 55 3.21 4.04 11.76
CA GLU A 55 4.10 4.96 12.45
C GLU A 55 4.38 6.20 11.62
N THR A 56 4.65 6.01 10.33
CA THR A 56 5.06 7.09 9.43
C THR A 56 4.57 6.82 8.02
N VAL A 57 4.13 7.87 7.34
CA VAL A 57 3.84 7.81 5.90
C VAL A 57 4.56 8.98 5.24
N GLU A 58 5.40 8.68 4.25
CA GLU A 58 6.08 9.70 3.46
C GLU A 58 5.62 9.60 2.02
N LYS A 59 5.41 10.74 1.40
CA LYS A 59 4.96 10.84 0.00
C LYS A 59 6.04 11.55 -0.82
N GLY A 60 6.29 11.04 -2.02
CA GLY A 60 7.25 11.65 -2.93
C GLY A 60 7.25 10.93 -4.26
N SER A 61 8.18 11.30 -5.13
CA SER A 61 8.38 10.57 -6.37
C SER A 61 9.15 9.28 -6.10
N SER A 62 9.14 8.36 -7.06
CA SER A 62 9.91 7.13 -6.94
C SER A 62 11.41 7.42 -6.74
N THR A 63 11.91 8.48 -7.37
CA THR A 63 13.32 8.88 -7.24
C THR A 63 13.60 9.39 -5.82
N GLU A 64 12.72 10.21 -5.27
CA GLU A 64 12.90 10.78 -3.94
C GLU A 64 12.90 9.71 -2.85
N LEU A 65 12.09 8.67 -3.02
CA LEU A 65 11.97 7.60 -2.03
C LEU A 65 12.78 6.36 -2.38
N GLN A 66 13.64 6.45 -3.41
CA GLN A 66 14.42 5.33 -3.90
C GLN A 66 15.31 4.69 -2.82
N THR A 67 15.88 5.50 -1.95
CA THR A 67 16.78 5.03 -0.90
C THR A 67 16.06 4.52 0.35
N LYS A 68 14.75 4.71 0.45
CA LYS A 68 13.99 4.22 1.60
C LYS A 68 13.86 2.70 1.53
N GLU A 69 14.21 2.04 2.61
CA GLU A 69 14.10 0.59 2.68
C GLU A 69 12.65 0.15 2.87
N ALA A 70 12.27 -0.88 2.13
CA ALA A 70 10.96 -1.49 2.26
C ALA A 70 11.08 -2.98 2.00
N VAL A 71 10.31 -3.79 2.74
CA VAL A 71 10.33 -5.24 2.53
C VAL A 71 9.58 -5.63 1.28
N ALA A 72 8.69 -4.77 0.81
CA ALA A 72 7.91 -5.01 -0.39
C ALA A 72 7.51 -3.70 -1.04
N THR A 73 7.34 -3.75 -2.35
CA THR A 73 6.86 -2.63 -3.16
C THR A 73 5.69 -3.10 -4.01
N LEU A 74 4.59 -2.36 -3.97
CA LEU A 74 3.42 -2.59 -4.81
C LEU A 74 3.35 -1.49 -5.85
N GLU A 75 3.24 -1.87 -7.13
CA GLU A 75 3.08 -0.90 -8.22
C GLU A 75 1.74 -1.13 -8.90
N MET A 76 0.95 -0.09 -9.00
CA MET A 76 -0.38 -0.16 -9.63
C MET A 76 -0.87 1.25 -9.95
N THR A 77 -1.98 1.33 -10.69
CA THR A 77 -2.64 2.62 -10.91
C THR A 77 -3.50 2.98 -9.70
N THR A 78 -3.83 4.25 -9.58
CA THR A 78 -4.71 4.73 -8.52
C THR A 78 -6.08 4.05 -8.59
N ASP A 79 -6.62 3.88 -9.81
CA ASP A 79 -7.92 3.23 -10.00
C ASP A 79 -7.91 1.77 -9.56
N THR A 80 -6.82 1.06 -9.83
CA THR A 80 -6.67 -0.33 -9.38
C THR A 80 -6.69 -0.40 -7.85
N PHE A 81 -5.97 0.50 -7.20
CA PHE A 81 -5.95 0.52 -5.74
C PHE A 81 -7.33 0.85 -5.16
N ALA A 82 -8.03 1.81 -5.74
CA ALA A 82 -9.40 2.13 -5.34
C ALA A 82 -10.30 0.90 -5.46
N GLY A 83 -10.17 0.16 -6.56
CA GLY A 83 -10.93 -1.07 -6.77
C GLY A 83 -10.62 -2.17 -5.76
N LEU A 84 -9.36 -2.29 -5.35
CA LEU A 84 -8.98 -3.23 -4.29
C LEU A 84 -9.64 -2.88 -2.97
N LEU A 85 -9.64 -1.61 -2.61
CA LEU A 85 -10.19 -1.17 -1.34
C LEU A 85 -11.72 -1.26 -1.28
N ASN A 86 -12.40 -1.04 -2.40
CA ASN A 86 -13.87 -1.11 -2.43
C ASN A 86 -14.40 -2.51 -2.79
N GLY A 87 -13.51 -3.46 -3.07
CA GLY A 87 -13.89 -4.84 -3.36
C GLY A 87 -14.27 -5.11 -4.81
N SER A 88 -14.21 -4.13 -5.72
CA SER A 88 -14.54 -4.33 -7.12
C SER A 88 -13.43 -5.00 -7.93
N VAL A 89 -12.20 -5.00 -7.40
CA VAL A 89 -11.05 -5.66 -8.02
C VAL A 89 -10.53 -6.72 -7.07
N SER A 90 -10.37 -7.95 -7.58
CA SER A 90 -9.77 -9.04 -6.82
C SER A 90 -8.26 -8.88 -6.78
N PRO A 91 -7.61 -8.95 -5.59
CA PRO A 91 -6.16 -8.88 -5.50
C PRO A 91 -5.46 -9.96 -6.33
N VAL A 92 -5.94 -11.20 -6.25
CA VAL A 92 -5.35 -12.31 -7.00
C VAL A 92 -5.54 -12.10 -8.51
N GLY A 93 -6.75 -11.73 -8.92
CA GLY A 93 -7.05 -11.47 -10.33
C GLY A 93 -6.20 -10.33 -10.89
N ALA A 94 -6.06 -9.25 -10.13
CA ALA A 94 -5.24 -8.11 -10.56
C ALA A 94 -3.77 -8.49 -10.70
N PHE A 95 -3.25 -9.29 -9.77
CA PHE A 95 -1.87 -9.76 -9.83
C PHE A 95 -1.65 -10.64 -11.08
N LEU A 96 -2.57 -11.58 -11.35
CA LEU A 96 -2.47 -12.47 -12.48
C LEU A 96 -2.55 -11.74 -13.83
N LYS A 97 -3.32 -10.64 -13.87
CA LYS A 97 -3.44 -9.82 -15.10
C LYS A 97 -2.28 -8.85 -15.27
N GLY A 98 -1.40 -8.74 -14.28
CA GLY A 98 -0.32 -7.76 -14.31
C GLY A 98 -0.72 -6.34 -13.94
N ALA A 99 -1.94 -6.15 -13.42
CA ALA A 99 -2.40 -4.83 -12.97
C ALA A 99 -1.70 -4.40 -11.69
N ILE A 100 -1.21 -5.37 -10.91
CA ILE A 100 -0.41 -5.14 -9.71
C ILE A 100 0.94 -5.80 -9.92
N LYS A 101 2.01 -5.06 -9.73
CA LYS A 101 3.36 -5.62 -9.73
C LYS A 101 3.87 -5.61 -8.30
N ILE A 102 4.44 -6.73 -7.88
CA ILE A 102 4.94 -6.93 -6.53
C ILE A 102 6.44 -7.18 -6.58
N LYS A 103 7.19 -6.42 -5.79
CA LYS A 103 8.61 -6.61 -5.62
C LYS A 103 8.89 -6.84 -4.14
N GLY A 104 9.74 -7.82 -3.82
CA GLY A 104 10.10 -8.12 -2.45
C GLY A 104 9.30 -9.26 -1.86
N SER A 105 9.00 -9.18 -0.56
CA SER A 105 8.35 -10.27 0.16
C SER A 105 6.85 -10.34 -0.09
N ILE A 106 6.42 -11.39 -0.77
CA ILE A 106 4.99 -11.66 -1.01
C ILE A 106 4.30 -12.02 0.30
N ASP A 107 4.98 -12.76 1.18
CA ASP A 107 4.41 -13.15 2.48
C ASP A 107 4.08 -11.92 3.32
N ALA A 108 4.97 -10.93 3.34
CA ALA A 108 4.74 -9.69 4.06
C ALA A 108 3.52 -8.96 3.51
N LEU A 109 3.37 -8.96 2.19
CA LEU A 109 2.22 -8.31 1.55
C LEU A 109 0.91 -9.02 1.85
N MET A 110 0.91 -10.35 1.87
CA MET A 110 -0.29 -11.11 2.20
C MET A 110 -0.73 -10.85 3.64
N LYS A 111 0.22 -10.77 4.56
CA LYS A 111 -0.07 -10.43 5.94
C LYS A 111 -0.68 -9.03 6.04
N LEU A 112 -0.13 -8.10 5.29
CA LEU A 112 -0.62 -6.73 5.31
C LEU A 112 -1.97 -6.58 4.62
N ALA A 113 -2.23 -7.37 3.58
CA ALA A 113 -3.52 -7.37 2.90
C ALA A 113 -4.67 -7.70 3.87
N SER A 114 -4.43 -8.57 4.82
CA SER A 114 -5.42 -8.85 5.88
C SER A 114 -5.72 -7.61 6.70
N ALA A 115 -4.69 -6.83 7.02
CA ALA A 115 -4.87 -5.58 7.77
C ALA A 115 -5.62 -4.52 6.96
N PHE A 116 -5.50 -4.58 5.63
CA PHE A 116 -6.25 -3.68 4.73
C PHE A 116 -7.73 -4.09 4.60
N GLY A 117 -8.10 -5.25 5.09
CA GLY A 117 -9.45 -5.77 4.90
C GLY A 117 -9.68 -6.42 3.56
N MET A 118 -8.61 -6.78 2.85
CA MET A 118 -8.68 -7.36 1.51
C MET A 118 -8.58 -8.88 1.51
N GLY A 119 -8.75 -9.47 2.56
CA GLY A 119 -8.60 -10.89 2.53
C GLY A 119 -9.38 -11.74 3.26
#